data_585d98cdf6f466ab14dd9b9a2767c3c4
#
_entry.id   585d98cdf6f466ab14dd9b9a2767c3c4
#
_cell.length_a   1.000
_cell.length_b   1.000
_cell.length_c   1.000
_cell.angle_alpha   90.00
_cell.angle_beta   90.00
_cell.angle_gamma   90.00
#
_symmetry.space_group_name_H-M   'P 1'
#
loop_
_entity.id
_entity.type
_entity.pdbx_description
1 polymer ?
#
loop_
_entity_poly.entity_id
_entity_poly.type
_entity_poly.pdbx_seq_one_letter_code
_entity_poly.pdbx_strand_id
1 'polypeptide(L)'
;MGGDDVGGAIMSNKTELKGYRTVGIDTQIPWPAKEQVITFRGREFQLLPGSDTLSHMIRVKTETGFTQVDADKLILELLSALAWAEQAEAVTTFGNWCTAPLNIGKGPMGMIGAGHFDYLPDPPDPKAKLALALYREGLSVNMIPYQFLGFFKVINIIRDKGKDQKQWITDNLQYVTDKSALARIAAIQAKKSDVANYLYVSGRCAVAHAFDQTNIVNPDDPANLIRLSEDLPVIRELARVAVEREFGIKSERDFHREHLYELEGFRSLFGDALVARIKAGDEVPPGDVPIPNVLSLRLRDRDRIELFESMNATVAWVRKGCVRVRLESTCRRMEVFVGLYFGGESLVSEPLSDVQYHDDGTPDAAKMMLQWAQVHRWWYGGNGVIELWDATGKQLARSQHYMPPVNSRFPHDEFEKIEAELRARAGIPDPPKDVKN
;
A
#
# COMPACT_ATOMS: atom_id res chain seq x y z
N MET A 1 -6.88 28.04 -59.07
CA MET A 1 -7.48 26.76 -58.71
C MET A 1 -6.69 26.27 -57.50
N GLY A 2 -7.03 26.63 -56.37
CA GLY A 2 -8.08 26.22 -55.46
C GLY A 2 -7.50 25.09 -54.60
N GLY A 3 -6.58 25.43 -53.66
CA GLY A 3 -6.07 24.50 -52.65
C GLY A 3 -6.77 24.85 -51.33
N ASP A 4 -7.72 23.99 -50.90
CA ASP A 4 -8.44 24.15 -49.66
C ASP A 4 -7.52 23.85 -48.48
N ASP A 5 -7.25 24.90 -47.75
CA ASP A 5 -6.55 24.91 -46.47
C ASP A 5 -7.51 24.36 -45.40
N VAL A 6 -7.40 23.06 -45.06
CA VAL A 6 -8.13 22.49 -43.94
C VAL A 6 -7.30 22.71 -42.66
N GLY A 7 -7.26 23.96 -42.29
CA GLY A 7 -6.82 24.39 -40.96
C GLY A 7 -7.81 23.93 -39.91
N GLY A 8 -7.58 22.73 -39.35
CA GLY A 8 -8.32 22.24 -38.20
C GLY A 8 -8.11 23.19 -37.01
N ALA A 9 -9.06 24.05 -36.78
CA ALA A 9 -9.14 24.89 -35.60
C ALA A 9 -9.21 23.99 -34.36
N ILE A 10 -8.08 23.90 -33.63
CA ILE A 10 -8.07 23.40 -32.26
C ILE A 10 -8.89 24.42 -31.45
N MET A 11 -10.19 24.16 -31.31
CA MET A 11 -11.03 24.91 -30.40
C MET A 11 -10.47 24.75 -28.99
N SER A 12 -9.83 25.78 -28.49
CA SER A 12 -9.52 25.94 -27.07
C SER A 12 -10.84 26.11 -26.33
N ASN A 13 -11.44 24.99 -25.93
CA ASN A 13 -12.66 25.00 -25.12
C ASN A 13 -12.30 25.46 -23.71
N LYS A 14 -12.23 26.77 -23.50
CA LYS A 14 -12.33 27.41 -22.19
C LYS A 14 -13.79 27.41 -21.72
N THR A 15 -14.43 26.26 -21.69
CA THR A 15 -15.75 26.15 -21.09
C THR A 15 -15.53 26.11 -19.57
N GLU A 16 -15.97 27.16 -18.88
CA GLU A 16 -16.04 27.17 -17.42
C GLU A 16 -16.96 26.03 -16.98
N LEU A 17 -16.39 25.08 -16.27
CA LEU A 17 -17.10 23.87 -15.89
C LEU A 17 -17.57 24.00 -14.45
N LYS A 18 -18.87 24.02 -14.26
CA LYS A 18 -19.51 23.95 -12.94
C LYS A 18 -19.90 22.50 -12.67
N GLY A 19 -19.49 21.95 -11.55
CA GLY A 19 -19.88 20.61 -11.16
C GLY A 19 -18.71 19.74 -10.70
N TYR A 20 -18.61 18.54 -11.23
CA TYR A 20 -17.62 17.57 -10.82
C TYR A 20 -16.81 17.05 -12.01
N ARG A 21 -15.51 16.86 -11.78
CA ARG A 21 -14.68 16.00 -12.61
C ARG A 21 -14.59 14.64 -11.92
N THR A 22 -15.07 13.61 -12.57
CA THR A 22 -15.02 12.21 -12.07
C THR A 22 -14.16 11.40 -13.02
N VAL A 23 -13.21 10.65 -12.46
CA VAL A 23 -12.28 9.80 -13.21
C VAL A 23 -12.32 8.40 -12.62
N GLY A 24 -12.45 7.40 -13.47
CA GLY A 24 -12.30 5.99 -13.10
C GLY A 24 -10.84 5.67 -12.87
N ILE A 25 -10.57 4.85 -11.87
CA ILE A 25 -9.21 4.48 -11.47
C ILE A 25 -9.07 2.96 -11.53
N ASP A 26 -8.00 2.51 -12.16
CA ASP A 26 -7.47 1.17 -12.04
C ASP A 26 -6.19 1.21 -11.21
N THR A 27 -6.14 0.47 -10.12
CA THR A 27 -5.05 0.59 -9.16
C THR A 27 -4.90 -0.64 -8.28
N GLN A 28 -3.67 -0.90 -7.88
CA GLN A 28 -3.32 -1.82 -6.80
C GLN A 28 -3.16 -1.11 -5.44
N ILE A 29 -3.30 0.22 -5.43
CA ILE A 29 -3.37 0.98 -4.17
C ILE A 29 -4.62 0.53 -3.42
N PRO A 30 -4.51 0.31 -2.09
CA PRO A 30 -5.67 0.05 -1.25
C PRO A 30 -6.68 1.18 -1.37
N TRP A 31 -7.84 0.85 -1.92
CA TRP A 31 -8.86 1.86 -2.15
C TRP A 31 -9.92 1.83 -1.04
N PRO A 32 -10.45 2.96 -0.62
CA PRO A 32 -11.42 3.01 0.46
C PRO A 32 -12.65 2.13 0.18
N ALA A 33 -13.08 1.35 1.17
CA ALA A 33 -14.31 0.57 1.11
C ALA A 33 -15.58 1.42 1.22
N LYS A 34 -15.46 2.67 1.70
CA LYS A 34 -16.51 3.70 1.76
C LYS A 34 -15.97 4.98 1.16
N GLU A 35 -16.86 5.89 0.80
CA GLU A 35 -16.46 7.23 0.36
C GLU A 35 -15.54 7.87 1.39
N GLN A 36 -14.41 8.37 0.91
CA GLN A 36 -13.43 9.09 1.72
C GLN A 36 -13.12 10.43 1.08
N VAL A 37 -13.14 11.48 1.88
CA VAL A 37 -12.69 12.80 1.45
C VAL A 37 -11.27 13.02 1.91
N ILE A 38 -10.40 13.42 0.98
CA ILE A 38 -9.01 13.81 1.26
C ILE A 38 -8.79 15.23 0.75
N THR A 39 -7.82 15.91 1.35
CA THR A 39 -7.39 17.24 0.90
C THR A 39 -6.01 17.14 0.25
N PHE A 40 -5.90 17.61 -0.98
CA PHE A 40 -4.63 17.73 -1.68
C PHE A 40 -4.54 19.11 -2.33
N ARG A 41 -3.45 19.84 -2.06
CA ARG A 41 -3.24 21.23 -2.53
C ARG A 41 -4.42 22.16 -2.23
N GLY A 42 -4.99 22.05 -1.03
CA GLY A 42 -6.11 22.88 -0.59
C GLY A 42 -7.44 22.59 -1.26
N ARG A 43 -7.56 21.49 -2.01
CA ARG A 43 -8.81 21.03 -2.64
C ARG A 43 -9.24 19.68 -2.08
N GLU A 44 -10.55 19.53 -1.94
CA GLU A 44 -11.15 18.27 -1.52
C GLU A 44 -11.35 17.33 -2.70
N PHE A 45 -10.94 16.10 -2.52
CA PHE A 45 -11.15 14.97 -3.42
C PHE A 45 -12.01 13.92 -2.73
N GLN A 46 -12.99 13.41 -3.44
CA GLN A 46 -13.77 12.25 -3.01
C GLN A 46 -13.17 10.99 -3.64
N LEU A 47 -12.73 10.07 -2.82
CA LEU A 47 -12.33 8.73 -3.22
C LEU A 47 -13.53 7.82 -3.05
N LEU A 48 -13.98 7.23 -4.14
CA LEU A 48 -15.20 6.44 -4.17
C LEU A 48 -14.87 4.96 -4.36
N PRO A 49 -15.47 4.07 -3.55
CA PRO A 49 -15.25 2.64 -3.68
C PRO A 49 -15.77 2.12 -5.01
N GLY A 50 -15.09 1.11 -5.53
CA GLY A 50 -15.61 0.27 -6.60
C GLY A 50 -16.60 -0.77 -6.07
N SER A 51 -17.29 -1.41 -7.00
CA SER A 51 -18.17 -2.54 -6.73
C SER A 51 -18.06 -3.56 -7.86
N ASP A 52 -18.91 -4.58 -7.86
CA ASP A 52 -18.97 -5.53 -8.98
C ASP A 52 -19.35 -4.88 -10.32
N THR A 53 -19.94 -3.70 -10.29
CA THR A 53 -20.42 -2.98 -11.47
C THR A 53 -19.80 -1.61 -11.66
N LEU A 54 -19.11 -1.08 -10.67
CA LEU A 54 -18.52 0.26 -10.68
C LEU A 54 -17.02 0.20 -10.48
N SER A 55 -16.28 1.04 -11.20
CA SER A 55 -14.85 1.27 -10.99
C SER A 55 -14.60 2.01 -9.69
N HIS A 56 -13.41 1.87 -9.12
CA HIS A 56 -12.89 2.87 -8.19
C HIS A 56 -12.84 4.23 -8.88
N MET A 57 -13.09 5.31 -8.16
CA MET A 57 -13.13 6.64 -8.75
C MET A 57 -12.50 7.69 -7.88
N ILE A 58 -11.93 8.69 -8.54
CA ILE A 58 -11.61 9.98 -7.93
C ILE A 58 -12.58 11.01 -8.48
N ARG A 59 -13.09 11.85 -7.59
CA ARG A 59 -13.96 12.95 -7.94
C ARG A 59 -13.46 14.23 -7.30
N VAL A 60 -13.39 15.31 -8.07
CA VAL A 60 -13.08 16.64 -7.57
C VAL A 60 -14.18 17.62 -7.97
N LYS A 61 -14.60 18.45 -7.01
CA LYS A 61 -15.55 19.52 -7.28
C LYS A 61 -14.83 20.65 -8.03
N THR A 62 -15.49 21.15 -9.07
CA THR A 62 -14.96 22.23 -9.88
C THR A 62 -15.67 23.53 -9.61
N GLU A 63 -14.93 24.61 -9.67
CA GLU A 63 -15.37 25.96 -9.42
C GLU A 63 -15.28 26.81 -10.69
N THR A 64 -15.88 28.01 -10.68
CA THR A 64 -15.75 28.98 -11.78
C THR A 64 -14.27 29.27 -12.06
N GLY A 65 -13.86 29.19 -13.33
CA GLY A 65 -12.48 29.40 -13.75
C GLY A 65 -11.57 28.18 -13.69
N PHE A 66 -12.07 27.04 -13.21
CA PHE A 66 -11.32 25.78 -13.15
C PHE A 66 -11.62 24.95 -14.41
N THR A 67 -10.63 24.79 -15.27
CA THR A 67 -10.79 24.08 -16.54
C THR A 67 -10.69 22.56 -16.39
N GLN A 68 -11.13 21.81 -17.41
CA GLN A 68 -10.93 20.36 -17.44
C GLN A 68 -9.44 19.99 -17.34
N VAL A 69 -8.60 20.74 -18.06
CA VAL A 69 -7.15 20.50 -18.05
C VAL A 69 -6.57 20.69 -16.66
N ASP A 70 -7.04 21.71 -15.91
CA ASP A 70 -6.59 21.93 -14.52
C ASP A 70 -7.03 20.80 -13.62
N ALA A 71 -8.28 20.33 -13.75
CA ALA A 71 -8.79 19.20 -12.97
C ALA A 71 -8.02 17.91 -13.27
N ASP A 72 -7.81 17.59 -14.55
CA ASP A 72 -7.07 16.42 -14.98
C ASP A 72 -5.63 16.45 -14.50
N LYS A 73 -4.97 17.60 -14.62
CA LYS A 73 -3.62 17.81 -14.10
C LYS A 73 -3.54 17.55 -12.59
N LEU A 74 -4.49 18.11 -11.84
CA LEU A 74 -4.51 17.96 -10.39
C LEU A 74 -4.80 16.51 -9.96
N ILE A 75 -5.69 15.79 -10.66
CA ILE A 75 -5.93 14.36 -10.43
C ILE A 75 -4.67 13.55 -10.75
N LEU A 76 -3.99 13.82 -11.86
CA LEU A 76 -2.76 13.11 -12.21
C LEU A 76 -1.62 13.36 -11.20
N GLU A 77 -1.51 14.58 -10.69
CA GLU A 77 -0.54 14.90 -9.64
C GLU A 77 -0.87 14.19 -8.31
N LEU A 78 -2.16 14.11 -7.94
CA LEU A 78 -2.62 13.32 -6.80
C LEU A 78 -2.30 11.83 -6.99
N LEU A 79 -2.57 11.28 -8.16
CA LEU A 79 -2.23 9.87 -8.46
C LEU A 79 -0.74 9.62 -8.43
N SER A 80 0.10 10.58 -8.83
CA SER A 80 1.56 10.46 -8.72
C SER A 80 2.01 10.44 -7.26
N ALA A 81 1.37 11.25 -6.42
CA ALA A 81 1.65 11.27 -4.98
C ALA A 81 1.21 9.95 -4.31
N LEU A 82 0.02 9.45 -4.66
CA LEU A 82 -0.50 8.17 -4.16
C LEU A 82 0.37 7.00 -4.60
N ALA A 83 0.69 6.92 -5.90
CA ALA A 83 1.54 5.85 -6.44
C ALA A 83 2.93 5.84 -5.81
N TRP A 84 3.47 7.00 -5.48
CA TRP A 84 4.73 7.11 -4.75
C TRP A 84 4.59 6.68 -3.29
N ALA A 85 3.57 7.19 -2.59
CA ALA A 85 3.33 6.85 -1.19
C ALA A 85 3.16 5.34 -1.02
N GLU A 86 2.28 4.75 -1.80
CA GLU A 86 1.92 3.33 -1.70
C GLU A 86 2.85 2.39 -2.49
N GLN A 87 3.79 2.91 -3.27
CA GLN A 87 4.67 2.12 -4.16
C GLN A 87 3.89 1.16 -5.09
N ALA A 88 2.71 1.58 -5.54
CA ALA A 88 1.77 0.81 -6.33
C ALA A 88 1.27 1.59 -7.56
N GLU A 89 0.77 0.85 -8.55
CA GLU A 89 0.25 1.46 -9.76
C GLU A 89 -1.06 2.22 -9.52
N ALA A 90 -1.25 3.30 -10.28
CA ALA A 90 -2.48 4.08 -10.33
C ALA A 90 -2.69 4.66 -11.72
N VAL A 91 -3.70 4.16 -12.43
CA VAL A 91 -4.02 4.53 -13.81
C VAL A 91 -5.42 5.09 -13.89
N THR A 92 -5.58 6.17 -14.64
CA THR A 92 -6.91 6.64 -15.01
C THR A 92 -7.45 5.80 -16.16
N THR A 93 -8.65 5.26 -16.02
CA THR A 93 -9.29 4.45 -17.07
C THR A 93 -10.07 5.32 -18.04
N PHE A 94 -10.98 6.13 -17.52
CA PHE A 94 -11.72 7.13 -18.29
C PHE A 94 -12.22 8.22 -17.36
N GLY A 95 -12.60 9.37 -17.92
CA GLY A 95 -13.07 10.49 -17.15
C GLY A 95 -14.34 11.08 -17.73
N ASN A 96 -15.18 11.56 -16.85
CA ASN A 96 -16.41 12.23 -17.23
C ASN A 96 -16.55 13.58 -16.53
N TRP A 97 -17.34 14.43 -17.15
CA TRP A 97 -17.57 15.79 -16.72
C TRP A 97 -19.06 16.03 -16.59
N CYS A 98 -19.52 16.37 -15.41
CA CYS A 98 -20.95 16.49 -15.15
C CYS A 98 -21.27 17.53 -14.08
N THR A 99 -22.49 18.05 -14.12
CA THR A 99 -23.01 18.99 -13.12
C THR A 99 -23.38 18.31 -11.80
N ALA A 100 -23.60 17.00 -11.84
CA ALA A 100 -23.87 16.17 -10.66
C ALA A 100 -22.87 15.02 -10.59
N PRO A 101 -22.61 14.46 -9.39
CA PRO A 101 -21.78 13.29 -9.26
C PRO A 101 -22.26 12.12 -10.11
N LEU A 102 -21.37 11.54 -10.89
CA LEU A 102 -21.66 10.40 -11.76
C LEU A 102 -20.86 9.18 -11.35
N ASN A 103 -21.52 8.04 -11.27
CA ASN A 103 -20.87 6.75 -11.10
C ASN A 103 -20.47 6.16 -12.44
N ILE A 104 -19.26 5.65 -12.51
CA ILE A 104 -18.65 5.13 -13.74
C ILE A 104 -18.58 3.61 -13.65
N GLY A 105 -18.94 2.92 -14.73
CA GLY A 105 -18.90 1.47 -14.81
C GLY A 105 -17.51 0.86 -14.56
N LYS A 106 -17.49 -0.42 -14.26
CA LYS A 106 -16.32 -1.16 -13.79
C LYS A 106 -15.14 -1.13 -14.76
N GLY A 107 -13.98 -0.78 -14.25
CA GLY A 107 -12.67 -1.04 -14.83
C GLY A 107 -12.09 -2.38 -14.38
N PRO A 108 -10.81 -2.66 -14.68
CA PRO A 108 -10.08 -3.83 -14.16
C PRO A 108 -10.05 -3.86 -12.63
N MET A 109 -9.78 -5.05 -12.08
CA MET A 109 -9.79 -5.29 -10.63
C MET A 109 -8.65 -4.55 -9.92
N GLY A 110 -8.96 -3.93 -8.79
CA GLY A 110 -8.01 -3.34 -7.86
C GLY A 110 -8.07 -3.98 -6.47
N MET A 111 -7.39 -3.40 -5.51
CA MET A 111 -7.43 -3.79 -4.09
C MET A 111 -8.46 -2.93 -3.35
N ILE A 112 -9.22 -3.54 -2.43
CA ILE A 112 -10.10 -2.79 -1.51
C ILE A 112 -9.35 -2.56 -0.22
N GLY A 113 -9.35 -1.31 0.26
CA GLY A 113 -8.69 -0.99 1.49
C GLY A 113 -9.17 0.30 2.13
N ALA A 114 -8.98 0.46 3.45
CA ALA A 114 -9.03 1.77 4.06
C ALA A 114 -7.77 2.52 3.63
N GLY A 115 -7.89 3.39 2.64
CA GLY A 115 -6.76 4.22 2.25
C GLY A 115 -6.37 5.13 3.41
N HIS A 116 -5.12 5.05 3.83
CA HIS A 116 -4.51 6.02 4.74
C HIS A 116 -3.68 6.96 3.91
N PHE A 117 -4.23 8.11 3.61
CA PHE A 117 -3.61 9.12 2.78
C PHE A 117 -3.04 10.26 3.64
N ASP A 118 -2.49 9.90 4.80
CA ASP A 118 -1.91 10.85 5.74
C ASP A 118 -0.60 11.44 5.20
N TYR A 119 0.07 10.71 4.30
CA TYR A 119 1.28 11.15 3.65
C TYR A 119 1.11 11.22 2.13
N LEU A 120 0.92 12.44 1.62
CA LEU A 120 0.86 12.74 0.18
C LEU A 120 1.96 13.73 -0.18
N PRO A 121 3.06 13.31 -0.83
CA PRO A 121 4.13 14.21 -1.18
C PRO A 121 3.68 15.24 -2.24
N ASP A 122 3.95 16.50 -1.96
CA ASP A 122 3.73 17.63 -2.86
C ASP A 122 5.01 18.49 -2.94
N PRO A 123 6.06 18.00 -3.61
CA PRO A 123 7.28 18.75 -3.71
C PRO A 123 7.10 20.04 -4.52
N PRO A 124 7.70 21.18 -4.13
CA PRO A 124 7.63 22.42 -4.89
C PRO A 124 8.44 22.35 -6.18
N ASP A 125 9.50 21.55 -6.23
CA ASP A 125 10.42 21.45 -7.37
C ASP A 125 9.72 20.76 -8.58
N PRO A 126 9.68 21.42 -9.77
CA PRO A 126 9.13 20.82 -10.99
C PRO A 126 9.82 19.52 -11.42
N LYS A 127 11.14 19.37 -11.18
CA LYS A 127 11.87 18.13 -11.49
C LYS A 127 11.42 16.99 -10.58
N ALA A 128 11.20 17.28 -9.30
CA ALA A 128 10.67 16.32 -8.35
C ALA A 128 9.26 15.86 -8.74
N LYS A 129 8.38 16.79 -9.15
CA LYS A 129 7.04 16.43 -9.67
C LYS A 129 7.12 15.55 -10.91
N LEU A 130 8.04 15.88 -11.84
CA LEU A 130 8.26 15.05 -13.02
C LEU A 130 8.79 13.67 -12.65
N ALA A 131 9.68 13.57 -11.66
CA ALA A 131 10.20 12.30 -11.18
C ALA A 131 9.08 11.40 -10.62
N LEU A 132 8.17 11.94 -9.81
CA LEU A 132 7.00 11.22 -9.32
C LEU A 132 6.07 10.76 -10.45
N ALA A 133 5.84 11.62 -11.46
CA ALA A 133 5.02 11.28 -12.61
C ALA A 133 5.64 10.13 -13.45
N LEU A 134 6.95 10.17 -13.69
CA LEU A 134 7.66 9.12 -14.42
C LEU A 134 7.76 7.81 -13.60
N TYR A 135 7.89 7.92 -12.28
CA TYR A 135 7.86 6.75 -11.41
C TYR A 135 6.48 6.06 -11.49
N ARG A 136 5.39 6.83 -11.41
CA ARG A 136 4.03 6.31 -11.63
C ARG A 136 3.88 5.68 -13.02
N GLU A 137 4.37 6.34 -14.08
CA GLU A 137 4.36 5.78 -15.45
C GLU A 137 5.05 4.41 -15.48
N GLY A 138 6.23 4.29 -14.84
CA GLY A 138 6.95 3.02 -14.73
C GLY A 138 6.18 1.94 -13.98
N LEU A 139 5.38 2.29 -12.98
CA LEU A 139 4.51 1.34 -12.28
C LEU A 139 3.31 0.91 -13.13
N SER A 140 2.76 1.81 -13.93
CA SER A 140 1.43 1.69 -14.54
C SER A 140 1.42 1.16 -15.98
N VAL A 141 2.57 1.19 -16.66
CA VAL A 141 2.66 0.67 -18.04
C VAL A 141 2.66 -0.85 -18.03
N ASN A 142 1.74 -1.47 -18.78
CA ASN A 142 1.60 -2.93 -18.83
C ASN A 142 2.57 -3.61 -19.85
N MET A 143 3.75 -3.03 -20.05
CA MET A 143 4.78 -3.58 -20.93
C MET A 143 6.16 -3.41 -20.31
N ILE A 144 6.82 -4.51 -19.99
CA ILE A 144 8.11 -4.57 -19.29
C ILE A 144 9.18 -3.63 -19.87
N PRO A 145 9.41 -3.57 -21.20
CA PRO A 145 10.39 -2.63 -21.75
C PRO A 145 10.08 -1.18 -21.43
N TYR A 146 8.82 -0.77 -21.49
CA TYR A 146 8.43 0.61 -21.20
C TYR A 146 8.39 0.91 -19.71
N GLN A 147 8.09 -0.07 -18.85
CA GLN A 147 8.29 0.06 -17.40
C GLN A 147 9.75 0.37 -17.10
N PHE A 148 10.67 -0.40 -17.68
CA PHE A 148 12.11 -0.19 -17.54
C PHE A 148 12.52 1.23 -17.95
N LEU A 149 12.05 1.70 -19.11
CA LEU A 149 12.32 3.07 -19.57
C LEU A 149 11.70 4.12 -18.66
N GLY A 150 10.48 3.92 -18.17
CA GLY A 150 9.79 4.82 -17.23
C GLY A 150 10.65 5.07 -16.00
N PHE A 151 11.11 4.02 -15.35
CA PHE A 151 11.99 4.13 -14.19
C PHE A 151 13.36 4.72 -14.57
N PHE A 152 13.94 4.34 -15.70
CA PHE A 152 15.23 4.88 -16.12
C PHE A 152 15.17 6.40 -16.40
N LYS A 153 14.03 6.91 -16.90
CA LYS A 153 13.81 8.36 -17.13
C LYS A 153 13.91 9.16 -15.83
N VAL A 154 13.60 8.58 -14.66
CA VAL A 154 13.80 9.25 -13.37
C VAL A 154 15.27 9.59 -13.17
N ILE A 155 16.19 8.67 -13.52
CA ILE A 155 17.64 8.91 -13.47
C ILE A 155 18.06 9.98 -14.48
N ASN A 156 17.42 10.03 -15.66
CA ASN A 156 17.71 11.05 -16.68
C ASN A 156 17.40 12.48 -16.20
N ILE A 157 16.41 12.68 -15.31
CA ILE A 157 16.11 14.01 -14.74
C ILE A 157 17.29 14.56 -13.96
N ILE A 158 18.01 13.69 -13.25
CA ILE A 158 19.14 14.09 -12.40
C ILE A 158 20.47 14.11 -13.16
N ARG A 159 20.61 13.28 -14.17
CA ARG A 159 21.83 13.15 -14.97
C ARG A 159 21.47 13.06 -16.45
N ASP A 160 21.84 14.05 -17.22
CA ASP A 160 21.51 14.17 -18.65
C ASP A 160 22.43 13.35 -19.58
N LYS A 161 23.67 13.11 -19.17
CA LYS A 161 24.67 12.38 -19.97
C LYS A 161 24.81 10.93 -19.55
N GLY A 162 24.88 10.02 -20.53
CA GLY A 162 24.99 8.59 -20.26
C GLY A 162 26.18 8.19 -19.39
N LYS A 163 27.32 8.90 -19.49
CA LYS A 163 28.48 8.68 -18.60
C LYS A 163 28.11 8.97 -17.15
N ASP A 164 27.43 10.09 -16.92
CA ASP A 164 27.07 10.55 -15.59
C ASP A 164 25.94 9.69 -14.99
N GLN A 165 25.04 9.18 -15.84
CA GLN A 165 24.00 8.21 -15.45
C GLN A 165 24.64 6.90 -14.96
N LYS A 166 25.60 6.36 -15.69
CA LYS A 166 26.33 5.15 -15.29
C LYS A 166 27.09 5.35 -13.97
N GLN A 167 27.78 6.47 -13.84
CA GLN A 167 28.48 6.80 -12.60
C GLN A 167 27.52 6.90 -11.43
N TRP A 168 26.40 7.62 -11.63
CA TRP A 168 25.37 7.75 -10.59
C TRP A 168 24.80 6.37 -10.17
N ILE A 169 24.52 5.49 -11.12
CA ILE A 169 24.07 4.13 -10.83
C ILE A 169 25.11 3.40 -9.96
N THR A 170 26.38 3.42 -10.35
CA THR A 170 27.47 2.77 -9.61
C THR A 170 27.55 3.27 -8.17
N ASP A 171 27.49 4.57 -7.96
CA ASP A 171 27.61 5.22 -6.65
C ASP A 171 26.42 4.91 -5.74
N ASN A 172 25.26 4.59 -6.33
CA ASN A 172 24.01 4.40 -5.60
C ASN A 172 23.54 2.93 -5.45
N LEU A 173 24.25 1.96 -6.04
CA LEU A 173 23.93 0.53 -5.84
C LEU A 173 23.93 0.13 -4.36
N GLN A 174 24.74 0.74 -3.51
CA GLN A 174 24.81 0.46 -2.08
C GLN A 174 23.53 0.83 -1.30
N TYR A 175 22.63 1.64 -1.87
CA TYR A 175 21.37 2.04 -1.25
C TYR A 175 20.18 1.23 -1.71
N VAL A 176 20.40 0.24 -2.58
CA VAL A 176 19.38 -0.73 -2.99
C VAL A 176 19.11 -1.67 -1.82
N THR A 177 17.85 -1.83 -1.45
CA THR A 177 17.43 -2.65 -0.30
C THR A 177 16.49 -3.80 -0.67
N ASP A 178 15.87 -3.76 -1.84
CA ASP A 178 14.98 -4.83 -2.29
C ASP A 178 15.74 -6.14 -2.53
N LYS A 179 15.23 -7.25 -1.99
CA LYS A 179 15.89 -8.56 -2.04
C LYS A 179 16.04 -9.08 -3.47
N SER A 180 15.04 -8.84 -4.32
CA SER A 180 15.05 -9.30 -5.73
C SER A 180 16.07 -8.49 -6.53
N ALA A 181 16.12 -7.17 -6.30
CA ALA A 181 17.11 -6.28 -6.89
C ALA A 181 18.54 -6.66 -6.48
N LEU A 182 18.78 -6.91 -5.19
CA LEU A 182 20.09 -7.35 -4.67
C LEU A 182 20.52 -8.68 -5.28
N ALA A 183 19.62 -9.67 -5.34
CA ALA A 183 19.90 -10.96 -5.97
C ALA A 183 20.26 -10.79 -7.45
N ARG A 184 19.53 -9.92 -8.18
CA ARG A 184 19.83 -9.65 -9.58
C ARG A 184 21.16 -8.92 -9.80
N ILE A 185 21.47 -7.93 -8.96
CA ILE A 185 22.78 -7.25 -8.97
C ILE A 185 23.90 -8.26 -8.79
N ALA A 186 23.80 -9.14 -7.79
CA ALA A 186 24.79 -10.20 -7.55
C ALA A 186 24.94 -11.14 -8.77
N ALA A 187 23.83 -11.52 -9.42
CA ALA A 187 23.86 -12.35 -10.62
C ALA A 187 24.55 -11.67 -11.81
N ILE A 188 24.37 -10.34 -11.99
CA ILE A 188 25.07 -9.57 -13.03
C ILE A 188 26.59 -9.50 -12.70
N GLN A 189 26.96 -9.21 -11.46
CA GLN A 189 28.35 -9.12 -11.00
C GLN A 189 29.08 -10.47 -11.13
N ALA A 190 28.40 -11.58 -10.83
CA ALA A 190 28.97 -12.91 -10.97
C ALA A 190 29.42 -13.23 -12.41
N LYS A 191 28.79 -12.62 -13.40
CA LYS A 191 29.19 -12.69 -14.81
C LYS A 191 30.32 -11.70 -15.16
N LYS A 192 30.92 -11.06 -14.18
CA LYS A 192 31.95 -10.01 -14.30
C LYS A 192 31.50 -8.82 -15.14
N SER A 193 30.22 -8.52 -15.14
CA SER A 193 29.63 -7.39 -15.84
C SER A 193 29.52 -6.17 -14.92
N ASP A 194 29.90 -5.00 -15.43
CA ASP A 194 29.59 -3.73 -14.81
C ASP A 194 28.08 -3.52 -14.82
N VAL A 195 27.45 -3.49 -13.64
CA VAL A 195 26.01 -3.38 -13.47
C VAL A 195 25.47 -2.10 -14.11
N ALA A 196 26.15 -0.98 -13.91
CA ALA A 196 25.70 0.31 -14.44
C ALA A 196 25.76 0.33 -15.98
N ASN A 197 26.87 -0.16 -16.54
CA ASN A 197 27.02 -0.26 -17.99
C ASN A 197 26.03 -1.26 -18.59
N TYR A 198 25.80 -2.40 -17.91
CA TYR A 198 24.82 -3.41 -18.32
C TYR A 198 23.40 -2.82 -18.38
N LEU A 199 22.94 -2.17 -17.31
CA LEU A 199 21.60 -1.56 -17.27
C LEU A 199 21.44 -0.43 -18.30
N TYR A 200 22.53 0.32 -18.55
CA TYR A 200 22.52 1.39 -19.54
C TYR A 200 22.46 0.85 -20.97
N VAL A 201 23.35 -0.07 -21.34
CA VAL A 201 23.48 -0.58 -22.73
C VAL A 201 22.42 -1.60 -23.04
N SER A 202 22.35 -2.70 -22.25
CA SER A 202 21.44 -3.82 -22.51
C SER A 202 20.01 -3.56 -22.05
N GLY A 203 19.77 -2.54 -21.22
CA GLY A 203 18.46 -2.08 -20.79
C GLY A 203 18.04 -0.83 -21.56
N ARG A 204 18.46 0.35 -21.11
CA ARG A 204 17.98 1.65 -21.62
C ARG A 204 18.21 1.83 -23.11
N CYS A 205 19.44 1.60 -23.61
CA CYS A 205 19.71 1.78 -25.03
C CYS A 205 19.01 0.74 -25.91
N ALA A 206 19.03 -0.52 -25.48
CA ALA A 206 18.40 -1.61 -26.19
C ALA A 206 16.87 -1.48 -26.34
N VAL A 207 16.20 -0.86 -25.37
CA VAL A 207 14.75 -0.57 -25.44
C VAL A 207 14.47 0.71 -26.22
N ALA A 208 15.29 1.77 -26.02
CA ALA A 208 15.03 3.09 -26.61
C ALA A 208 15.39 3.18 -28.09
N HIS A 209 16.29 2.34 -28.58
CA HIS A 209 16.86 2.46 -29.93
C HIS A 209 16.73 1.15 -30.70
N ALA A 210 16.04 1.20 -31.83
CA ALA A 210 15.85 0.04 -32.73
C ALA A 210 16.87 -0.04 -33.87
N PHE A 211 17.93 0.77 -33.84
CA PHE A 211 18.91 0.80 -34.94
C PHE A 211 20.19 -0.03 -34.68
N ASP A 212 20.45 -0.41 -33.45
CA ASP A 212 21.60 -1.24 -33.09
C ASP A 212 21.25 -2.73 -33.22
N GLN A 213 21.67 -3.34 -34.34
CA GLN A 213 21.35 -4.74 -34.66
C GLN A 213 21.87 -5.75 -33.62
N THR A 214 22.75 -5.37 -32.72
CA THR A 214 23.38 -6.27 -31.73
C THR A 214 22.74 -6.23 -30.36
N ASN A 215 21.97 -5.16 -30.04
CA ASN A 215 21.44 -4.91 -28.72
C ASN A 215 19.97 -4.42 -28.72
N ILE A 216 19.15 -4.87 -29.67
CA ILE A 216 17.73 -4.51 -29.72
C ILE A 216 16.94 -5.44 -28.80
N VAL A 217 15.99 -4.88 -28.06
CA VAL A 217 14.93 -5.66 -27.41
C VAL A 217 13.85 -5.94 -28.46
N ASN A 218 13.76 -7.17 -28.89
CA ASN A 218 12.67 -7.63 -29.74
C ASN A 218 11.46 -7.98 -28.87
N PRO A 219 10.28 -7.31 -29.03
CA PRO A 219 9.07 -7.60 -28.26
C PRO A 219 8.53 -9.02 -28.46
N ASP A 220 8.83 -9.65 -29.61
CA ASP A 220 8.40 -11.01 -29.94
C ASP A 220 9.38 -12.08 -29.45
N ASP A 221 10.49 -11.68 -28.82
CA ASP A 221 11.45 -12.60 -28.23
C ASP A 221 11.23 -12.73 -26.71
N PRO A 222 10.68 -13.87 -26.25
CA PRO A 222 10.45 -14.09 -24.82
C PRO A 222 11.72 -13.99 -23.96
N ALA A 223 12.91 -14.32 -24.52
CA ALA A 223 14.16 -14.25 -23.78
C ALA A 223 14.52 -12.80 -23.42
N ASN A 224 14.24 -11.85 -24.32
CA ASN A 224 14.41 -10.42 -24.06
C ASN A 224 13.44 -9.93 -22.95
N LEU A 225 12.17 -10.37 -22.99
CA LEU A 225 11.18 -9.99 -21.99
C LEU A 225 11.51 -10.58 -20.62
N ILE A 226 11.90 -11.87 -20.56
CA ILE A 226 12.33 -12.52 -19.31
C ILE A 226 13.52 -11.77 -18.72
N ARG A 227 14.55 -11.49 -19.51
CA ARG A 227 15.74 -10.76 -19.07
C ARG A 227 15.37 -9.39 -18.48
N LEU A 228 14.56 -8.60 -19.18
CA LEU A 228 14.14 -7.29 -18.70
C LEU A 228 13.26 -7.37 -17.44
N SER A 229 12.42 -8.40 -17.33
CA SER A 229 11.62 -8.61 -16.12
C SER A 229 12.49 -8.89 -14.89
N GLU A 230 13.61 -9.62 -15.09
CA GLU A 230 14.59 -9.82 -14.03
C GLU A 230 15.37 -8.53 -13.68
N ASP A 231 15.60 -7.65 -14.67
CA ASP A 231 16.31 -6.37 -14.47
C ASP A 231 15.40 -5.29 -13.85
N LEU A 232 14.08 -5.42 -14.00
CA LEU A 232 13.10 -4.42 -13.59
C LEU A 232 13.16 -4.05 -12.08
N PRO A 233 13.31 -5.00 -11.13
CA PRO A 233 13.46 -4.67 -9.72
C PRO A 233 14.67 -3.76 -9.45
N VAL A 234 15.77 -3.95 -10.17
CA VAL A 234 16.98 -3.12 -9.98
C VAL A 234 16.74 -1.70 -10.41
N ILE A 235 16.17 -1.49 -11.61
CA ILE A 235 15.94 -0.12 -12.10
C ILE A 235 14.84 0.60 -11.33
N ARG A 236 13.81 -0.12 -10.87
CA ARG A 236 12.77 0.43 -9.99
C ARG A 236 13.36 0.92 -8.68
N GLU A 237 14.22 0.10 -8.04
CA GLU A 237 14.89 0.49 -6.79
C GLU A 237 15.83 1.68 -7.00
N LEU A 238 16.58 1.72 -8.10
CA LEU A 238 17.42 2.87 -8.42
C LEU A 238 16.59 4.14 -8.67
N ALA A 239 15.44 4.03 -9.30
CA ALA A 239 14.51 5.16 -9.45
C ALA A 239 13.97 5.63 -8.09
N ARG A 240 13.65 4.71 -7.17
CA ARG A 240 13.28 5.02 -5.78
C ARG A 240 14.40 5.76 -5.06
N VAL A 241 15.62 5.24 -5.11
CA VAL A 241 16.81 5.86 -4.53
C VAL A 241 17.02 7.27 -5.09
N ALA A 242 16.76 7.47 -6.40
CA ALA A 242 16.85 8.77 -7.04
C ALA A 242 15.82 9.77 -6.46
N VAL A 243 14.56 9.36 -6.31
CA VAL A 243 13.52 10.23 -5.75
C VAL A 243 13.80 10.56 -4.29
N GLU A 244 14.22 9.58 -3.51
CA GLU A 244 14.50 9.79 -2.08
C GLU A 244 15.73 10.65 -1.83
N ARG A 245 16.84 10.37 -2.51
CA ARG A 245 18.13 11.00 -2.20
C ARG A 245 18.35 12.34 -2.91
N GLU A 246 17.91 12.45 -4.16
CA GLU A 246 18.15 13.67 -4.95
C GLU A 246 17.04 14.71 -4.74
N PHE A 247 15.82 14.28 -4.44
CA PHE A 247 14.68 15.16 -4.21
C PHE A 247 14.19 15.19 -2.76
N GLY A 248 14.73 14.33 -1.88
CA GLY A 248 14.35 14.28 -0.46
C GLY A 248 12.92 13.82 -0.19
N ILE A 249 12.30 13.12 -1.15
CA ILE A 249 10.92 12.67 -1.03
C ILE A 249 10.93 11.23 -0.55
N LYS A 250 10.49 11.00 0.69
CA LYS A 250 10.37 9.67 1.26
C LYS A 250 9.11 8.97 0.74
N SER A 251 9.15 7.65 0.61
CA SER A 251 7.93 6.85 0.43
C SER A 251 7.19 6.76 1.77
N GLU A 252 5.90 6.42 1.74
CA GLU A 252 5.14 6.16 2.98
C GLU A 252 5.80 5.04 3.80
N ARG A 253 6.31 4.02 3.11
CA ARG A 253 7.04 2.93 3.75
C ARG A 253 8.28 3.43 4.53
N ASP A 254 9.02 4.40 3.99
CA ASP A 254 10.18 4.96 4.68
C ASP A 254 9.76 5.93 5.78
N PHE A 255 8.73 6.74 5.51
CA PHE A 255 8.12 7.58 6.52
C PHE A 255 7.59 6.74 7.71
N HIS A 256 6.94 5.62 7.40
CA HIS A 256 6.46 4.67 8.40
C HIS A 256 7.60 4.02 9.18
N ARG A 257 8.70 3.66 8.51
CA ARG A 257 9.89 3.11 9.18
C ARG A 257 10.58 4.10 10.10
N GLU A 258 10.60 5.37 9.74
CA GLU A 258 11.30 6.40 10.52
C GLU A 258 10.45 6.95 11.69
N HIS A 259 9.13 7.03 11.53
CA HIS A 259 8.24 7.72 12.45
C HIS A 259 7.25 6.82 13.18
N LEU A 260 6.94 5.67 12.63
CA LEU A 260 5.95 4.74 13.16
C LEU A 260 6.49 3.29 13.11
N TYR A 261 7.52 3.01 13.87
CA TYR A 261 7.91 1.62 14.07
C TYR A 261 6.74 0.85 14.66
N GLU A 262 6.27 -0.19 13.97
CA GLU A 262 5.14 -1.00 14.42
C GLU A 262 5.31 -1.54 15.84
N LEU A 263 6.56 -1.75 16.26
CA LEU A 263 6.92 -2.34 17.56
C LEU A 263 7.65 -1.35 18.50
N GLU A 264 7.58 -0.05 18.26
CA GLU A 264 8.40 0.91 19.00
C GLU A 264 8.19 0.86 20.52
N GLY A 265 6.96 0.71 20.97
CA GLY A 265 6.67 0.58 22.39
C GLY A 265 7.32 -0.67 23.00
N PHE A 266 7.30 -1.79 22.29
CA PHE A 266 8.00 -2.99 22.74
C PHE A 266 9.52 -2.87 22.63
N ARG A 267 10.04 -2.20 21.60
CA ARG A 267 11.48 -1.90 21.51
C ARG A 267 11.95 -1.10 22.73
N SER A 268 11.18 -0.11 23.14
CA SER A 268 11.47 0.69 24.33
C SER A 268 11.44 -0.14 25.62
N LEU A 269 10.53 -1.12 25.71
CA LEU A 269 10.43 -2.03 26.88
C LEU A 269 11.57 -3.03 26.92
N PHE A 270 11.94 -3.60 25.78
CA PHE A 270 12.95 -4.67 25.69
C PHE A 270 14.39 -4.12 25.76
N GLY A 271 14.59 -2.91 25.27
CA GLY A 271 15.91 -2.30 25.13
C GLY A 271 16.72 -2.89 23.97
N ASP A 272 17.69 -2.12 23.50
CA ASP A 272 18.43 -2.43 22.26
C ASP A 272 19.18 -3.77 22.33
N ALA A 273 19.73 -4.14 23.50
CA ALA A 273 20.49 -5.38 23.67
C ALA A 273 19.62 -6.63 23.48
N LEU A 274 18.41 -6.66 24.07
CA LEU A 274 17.50 -7.79 23.92
C LEU A 274 16.92 -7.83 22.49
N VAL A 275 16.57 -6.68 21.93
CA VAL A 275 16.09 -6.59 20.53
C VAL A 275 17.15 -7.11 19.55
N ALA A 276 18.43 -6.76 19.75
CA ALA A 276 19.52 -7.24 18.90
C ALA A 276 19.67 -8.77 18.98
N ARG A 277 19.59 -9.36 20.17
CA ARG A 277 19.62 -10.82 20.37
C ARG A 277 18.45 -11.51 19.68
N ILE A 278 17.23 -10.98 19.83
CA ILE A 278 16.01 -11.50 19.16
C ILE A 278 16.19 -11.44 17.65
N LYS A 279 16.67 -10.31 17.10
CA LYS A 279 16.92 -10.13 15.66
C LYS A 279 17.96 -11.12 15.12
N ALA A 280 19.01 -11.39 15.89
CA ALA A 280 20.04 -12.36 15.55
C ALA A 280 19.51 -13.81 15.54
N GLY A 281 18.36 -14.06 16.16
CA GLY A 281 17.79 -15.40 16.30
C GLY A 281 18.38 -16.18 17.47
N ASP A 282 19.02 -15.48 18.41
CA ASP A 282 19.54 -16.09 19.63
C ASP A 282 18.43 -16.74 20.44
N GLU A 283 18.77 -17.78 21.17
CA GLU A 283 17.85 -18.41 22.10
C GLU A 283 17.59 -17.46 23.29
N VAL A 284 16.34 -17.03 23.42
CA VAL A 284 15.88 -16.18 24.53
C VAL A 284 14.74 -16.91 25.24
N PRO A 285 14.92 -17.25 26.52
CA PRO A 285 13.84 -17.86 27.31
C PRO A 285 12.60 -16.94 27.35
N PRO A 286 11.37 -17.47 27.20
CA PRO A 286 10.15 -16.66 27.29
C PRO A 286 10.04 -15.80 28.55
N GLY A 287 10.52 -16.30 29.69
CA GLY A 287 10.51 -15.59 30.98
C GLY A 287 11.47 -14.40 31.07
N ASP A 288 12.43 -14.29 30.15
CA ASP A 288 13.42 -13.19 30.09
C ASP A 288 12.90 -12.00 29.24
N VAL A 289 11.75 -12.15 28.60
CA VAL A 289 11.16 -11.09 27.76
C VAL A 289 10.20 -10.25 28.58
N PRO A 290 10.49 -8.96 28.80
CA PRO A 290 9.70 -8.08 29.65
C PRO A 290 8.45 -7.59 28.92
N ILE A 291 7.34 -8.36 28.93
CA ILE A 291 6.06 -7.90 28.43
C ILE A 291 5.13 -7.49 29.58
N PRO A 292 4.23 -6.52 29.38
CA PRO A 292 3.18 -6.24 30.36
C PRO A 292 2.29 -7.48 30.58
N ASN A 293 1.91 -7.74 31.82
CA ASN A 293 1.04 -8.87 32.17
C ASN A 293 -0.38 -8.74 31.59
N VAL A 294 -0.79 -7.51 31.26
CA VAL A 294 -2.10 -7.19 30.69
C VAL A 294 -1.90 -6.33 29.47
N LEU A 295 -2.49 -6.75 28.37
CA LEU A 295 -2.53 -6.00 27.11
C LEU A 295 -3.97 -5.94 26.60
N SER A 296 -4.30 -4.85 25.92
CA SER A 296 -5.54 -4.73 25.17
C SER A 296 -5.23 -4.80 23.68
N LEU A 297 -5.99 -5.61 22.95
CA LEU A 297 -5.94 -5.71 21.50
C LEU A 297 -7.06 -4.86 20.93
N ARG A 298 -6.72 -3.92 20.06
CA ARG A 298 -7.67 -3.04 19.38
C ARG A 298 -7.58 -3.25 17.89
N LEU A 299 -8.73 -3.33 17.25
CA LEU A 299 -8.85 -3.32 15.80
C LEU A 299 -9.48 -1.98 15.43
N ARG A 300 -8.70 -1.16 14.73
CA ARG A 300 -9.12 0.17 14.35
C ARG A 300 -9.41 0.22 12.85
N ASP A 301 -10.61 0.69 12.50
CA ASP A 301 -10.98 1.13 11.18
C ASP A 301 -11.58 2.53 11.30
N ARG A 302 -10.79 3.57 11.02
CA ARG A 302 -11.18 4.97 11.19
C ARG A 302 -11.75 5.25 12.59
N ASP A 303 -13.07 5.47 12.67
CA ASP A 303 -13.79 5.79 13.91
C ASP A 303 -14.29 4.57 14.67
N ARG A 304 -14.20 3.37 14.05
CA ARG A 304 -14.66 2.14 14.67
C ARG A 304 -13.49 1.41 15.33
N ILE A 305 -13.66 1.10 16.59
CA ILE A 305 -12.70 0.32 17.37
C ILE A 305 -13.43 -0.89 17.93
N GLU A 306 -13.00 -2.09 17.49
CA GLU A 306 -13.37 -3.33 18.15
C GLU A 306 -12.28 -3.70 19.15
N LEU A 307 -12.67 -4.08 20.36
CA LEU A 307 -11.79 -4.08 21.50
C LEU A 307 -11.82 -5.40 22.26
N PHE A 308 -10.63 -5.98 22.46
CA PHE A 308 -10.39 -7.03 23.44
C PHE A 308 -9.57 -6.42 24.58
N GLU A 309 -10.28 -5.93 25.60
CA GLU A 309 -9.66 -5.23 26.70
C GLU A 309 -9.10 -6.19 27.77
N SER A 310 -8.01 -5.76 28.37
CA SER A 310 -7.46 -6.35 29.59
C SER A 310 -7.23 -7.87 29.49
N MET A 311 -6.62 -8.31 28.37
CA MET A 311 -6.24 -9.69 28.21
C MET A 311 -4.95 -10.01 28.98
N ASN A 312 -4.88 -11.17 29.61
CA ASN A 312 -3.66 -11.66 30.22
C ASN A 312 -2.64 -12.01 29.14
N ALA A 313 -1.48 -11.39 29.20
CA ALA A 313 -0.43 -11.53 28.20
C ALA A 313 0.72 -12.42 28.73
N THR A 314 1.14 -13.36 27.92
CA THR A 314 2.29 -14.23 28.20
C THR A 314 3.11 -14.45 26.93
N VAL A 315 4.43 -14.63 27.06
CA VAL A 315 5.27 -15.00 25.92
C VAL A 315 5.14 -16.51 25.70
N ALA A 316 4.64 -16.89 24.54
CA ALA A 316 4.50 -18.29 24.15
C ALA A 316 5.85 -18.89 23.73
N TRP A 317 6.59 -18.16 22.89
CA TRP A 317 7.94 -18.53 22.46
C TRP A 317 8.69 -17.36 21.82
N VAL A 318 10.02 -17.49 21.72
CA VAL A 318 10.90 -16.58 20.99
C VAL A 318 11.67 -17.39 19.95
N ARG A 319 11.54 -17.08 18.67
CA ARG A 319 12.22 -17.80 17.57
C ARG A 319 12.37 -16.93 16.33
N LYS A 320 13.48 -17.08 15.64
CA LYS A 320 13.69 -16.48 14.29
C LYS A 320 13.36 -14.98 14.20
N GLY A 321 13.76 -14.21 15.18
CA GLY A 321 13.49 -12.77 15.21
C GLY A 321 12.07 -12.37 15.63
N CYS A 322 11.25 -13.31 16.09
CA CYS A 322 9.87 -13.10 16.50
C CYS A 322 9.65 -13.49 17.96
N VAL A 323 8.93 -12.64 18.69
CA VAL A 323 8.36 -12.95 19.99
C VAL A 323 6.89 -13.23 19.81
N ARG A 324 6.44 -14.44 20.11
CA ARG A 324 5.03 -14.82 20.04
C ARG A 324 4.38 -14.56 21.39
N VAL A 325 3.41 -13.69 21.40
CA VAL A 325 2.64 -13.34 22.59
C VAL A 325 1.28 -14.01 22.51
N ARG A 326 0.89 -14.68 23.60
CA ARG A 326 -0.45 -15.22 23.84
C ARG A 326 -1.22 -14.22 24.70
N LEU A 327 -2.36 -13.83 24.23
CA LEU A 327 -3.34 -13.00 24.93
C LEU A 327 -4.53 -13.86 25.31
N GLU A 328 -4.80 -14.03 26.58
CA GLU A 328 -5.91 -14.81 27.09
C GLU A 328 -6.96 -13.90 27.72
N SER A 329 -8.23 -14.04 27.31
CA SER A 329 -9.32 -13.29 27.93
C SER A 329 -9.45 -13.62 29.41
N THR A 330 -9.94 -12.67 30.21
CA THR A 330 -10.13 -12.84 31.66
C THR A 330 -11.07 -14.01 32.01
N CYS A 331 -12.02 -14.31 31.13
CA CYS A 331 -12.90 -15.47 31.26
C CYS A 331 -12.30 -16.79 30.73
N ARG A 332 -11.06 -16.76 30.21
CA ARG A 332 -10.32 -17.92 29.64
C ARG A 332 -11.03 -18.62 28.49
N ARG A 333 -11.95 -17.94 27.80
CA ARG A 333 -12.69 -18.53 26.67
C ARG A 333 -12.14 -18.14 25.31
N MET A 334 -11.22 -17.17 25.29
CA MET A 334 -10.59 -16.73 24.05
C MET A 334 -9.10 -16.55 24.25
N GLU A 335 -8.35 -17.01 23.27
CA GLU A 335 -6.91 -16.81 23.15
C GLU A 335 -6.61 -16.18 21.79
N VAL A 336 -5.78 -15.16 21.80
CA VAL A 336 -5.29 -14.51 20.59
C VAL A 336 -3.77 -14.55 20.59
N PHE A 337 -3.19 -14.98 19.49
CA PHE A 337 -1.75 -14.99 19.33
C PHE A 337 -1.32 -13.85 18.41
N VAL A 338 -0.35 -13.08 18.83
CA VAL A 338 0.28 -12.04 18.04
C VAL A 338 1.79 -12.24 18.00
N GLY A 339 2.39 -11.97 16.86
CA GLY A 339 3.84 -12.04 16.66
C GLY A 339 4.45 -10.64 16.64
N LEU A 340 5.38 -10.38 17.55
CA LEU A 340 6.24 -9.20 17.51
C LEU A 340 7.46 -9.56 16.68
N TYR A 341 7.43 -9.33 15.38
CA TYR A 341 8.48 -9.73 14.45
C TYR A 341 9.54 -8.63 14.32
N PHE A 342 10.51 -8.63 15.21
CA PHE A 342 11.60 -7.66 15.21
C PHE A 342 12.52 -7.78 13.99
N GLY A 343 12.63 -8.96 13.38
CA GLY A 343 13.40 -9.16 12.15
C GLY A 343 12.88 -8.35 10.97
N GLY A 344 11.55 -8.18 10.88
CA GLY A 344 10.85 -7.39 9.86
C GLY A 344 10.23 -6.11 10.39
N GLU A 345 10.36 -5.86 11.70
CA GLU A 345 9.76 -4.70 12.39
C GLU A 345 8.23 -4.60 12.24
N SER A 346 7.56 -5.73 12.32
CA SER A 346 6.12 -5.84 12.08
C SER A 346 5.38 -6.57 13.19
N LEU A 347 4.15 -6.13 13.43
CA LEU A 347 3.15 -6.85 14.21
C LEU A 347 2.42 -7.83 13.29
N VAL A 348 2.52 -9.12 13.59
CA VAL A 348 1.97 -10.19 12.75
C VAL A 348 0.86 -10.92 13.49
N SER A 349 -0.28 -11.10 12.86
CA SER A 349 -1.36 -11.97 13.32
C SER A 349 -2.09 -12.55 12.13
N GLU A 350 -2.40 -13.84 12.19
CA GLU A 350 -3.25 -14.54 11.22
C GLU A 350 -4.59 -14.86 11.90
N PRO A 351 -5.63 -14.05 11.69
CA PRO A 351 -6.87 -14.16 12.45
C PRO A 351 -7.52 -15.54 12.41
N LEU A 352 -7.37 -16.27 11.31
CA LEU A 352 -7.96 -17.61 11.16
C LEU A 352 -7.29 -18.67 12.03
N SER A 353 -5.97 -18.57 12.22
CA SER A 353 -5.20 -19.56 12.98
C SER A 353 -4.82 -19.09 14.37
N ASP A 354 -4.74 -17.77 14.56
CA ASP A 354 -4.21 -17.14 15.76
C ASP A 354 -5.27 -16.81 16.79
N VAL A 355 -6.56 -16.95 16.45
CA VAL A 355 -7.67 -16.76 17.40
C VAL A 355 -8.30 -18.12 17.70
N GLN A 356 -8.22 -18.51 18.96
CA GLN A 356 -8.83 -19.73 19.48
C GLN A 356 -9.89 -19.35 20.50
N TYR A 357 -10.98 -20.09 20.51
CA TYR A 357 -12.06 -19.88 21.47
C TYR A 357 -12.59 -21.21 21.99
N HIS A 358 -13.08 -21.18 23.22
CA HIS A 358 -13.73 -22.31 23.87
C HIS A 358 -15.22 -22.02 24.05
N ASP A 359 -16.05 -22.78 23.36
CA ASP A 359 -17.51 -22.71 23.49
C ASP A 359 -18.01 -23.81 24.42
N ASP A 360 -18.45 -23.43 25.62
CA ASP A 360 -19.05 -24.30 26.61
C ASP A 360 -20.58 -24.27 26.57
N GLY A 361 -21.18 -23.68 25.54
CA GLY A 361 -22.62 -23.55 25.34
C GLY A 361 -23.30 -22.47 26.18
N THR A 362 -22.54 -21.74 27.03
CA THR A 362 -23.10 -20.69 27.90
C THR A 362 -23.38 -19.39 27.16
N PRO A 363 -24.29 -18.53 27.69
CA PRO A 363 -24.49 -17.18 27.14
C PRO A 363 -23.24 -16.35 27.10
N ASP A 364 -22.32 -16.49 28.07
CA ASP A 364 -21.07 -15.74 28.11
C ASP A 364 -20.08 -16.23 27.06
N ALA A 365 -20.04 -17.54 26.77
CA ALA A 365 -19.28 -18.05 25.65
C ALA A 365 -19.83 -17.50 24.32
N ALA A 366 -21.13 -17.44 24.15
CA ALA A 366 -21.77 -16.87 22.97
C ALA A 366 -21.45 -15.38 22.77
N LYS A 367 -21.33 -14.57 23.84
CA LYS A 367 -20.89 -13.17 23.77
C LYS A 367 -19.47 -13.05 23.24
N MET A 368 -18.55 -13.90 23.73
CA MET A 368 -17.17 -13.90 23.27
C MET A 368 -17.04 -14.32 21.80
N MET A 369 -17.80 -15.36 21.41
CA MET A 369 -17.84 -15.80 20.01
C MET A 369 -18.46 -14.74 19.09
N LEU A 370 -19.48 -14.03 19.55
CA LEU A 370 -20.07 -12.92 18.79
C LEU A 370 -19.03 -11.81 18.56
N GLN A 371 -18.28 -11.45 19.58
CA GLN A 371 -17.20 -10.47 19.44
C GLN A 371 -16.13 -10.96 18.45
N TRP A 372 -15.75 -12.23 18.52
CA TRP A 372 -14.83 -12.83 17.56
C TRP A 372 -15.38 -12.81 16.13
N ALA A 373 -16.66 -13.19 15.92
CA ALA A 373 -17.29 -13.16 14.60
C ALA A 373 -17.32 -11.74 14.01
N GLN A 374 -17.65 -10.74 14.84
CA GLN A 374 -17.63 -9.32 14.45
C GLN A 374 -16.24 -8.84 14.06
N VAL A 375 -15.21 -9.25 14.79
CA VAL A 375 -13.81 -8.96 14.47
C VAL A 375 -13.40 -9.59 13.15
N HIS A 376 -13.75 -10.86 12.92
CA HIS A 376 -13.46 -11.54 11.66
C HIS A 376 -14.13 -10.87 10.48
N ARG A 377 -15.43 -10.57 10.60
CA ARG A 377 -16.19 -9.87 9.59
C ARG A 377 -15.57 -8.51 9.26
N TRP A 378 -15.17 -7.80 10.29
CA TRP A 378 -14.55 -6.49 10.16
C TRP A 378 -13.14 -6.60 9.51
N TRP A 379 -12.32 -7.57 9.96
CA TRP A 379 -10.98 -7.80 9.44
C TRP A 379 -10.98 -8.15 7.95
N TYR A 380 -11.82 -9.08 7.53
CA TYR A 380 -11.93 -9.48 6.14
C TYR A 380 -12.74 -8.54 5.25
N GLY A 381 -13.60 -7.73 5.84
CA GLY A 381 -14.49 -6.81 5.11
C GLY A 381 -14.02 -5.38 5.03
N GLY A 382 -12.99 -4.98 5.76
CA GLY A 382 -12.80 -3.55 6.01
C GLY A 382 -11.40 -2.99 6.06
N ASN A 383 -10.32 -3.65 6.06
CA ASN A 383 -8.98 -3.06 6.30
C ASN A 383 -8.83 -2.36 7.63
N GLY A 384 -8.40 -3.08 8.57
CA GLY A 384 -8.08 -2.52 9.86
C GLY A 384 -6.62 -2.57 10.20
N VAL A 385 -6.29 -1.86 11.24
CA VAL A 385 -4.99 -1.87 11.91
C VAL A 385 -5.17 -2.58 13.23
N ILE A 386 -4.26 -3.50 13.54
CA ILE A 386 -4.15 -4.09 14.88
C ILE A 386 -3.29 -3.18 15.73
N GLU A 387 -3.76 -2.87 16.92
CA GLU A 387 -3.00 -2.14 17.92
C GLU A 387 -2.91 -2.95 19.22
N LEU A 388 -1.75 -2.91 19.87
CA LEU A 388 -1.55 -3.43 21.22
C LEU A 388 -1.30 -2.28 22.18
N TRP A 389 -2.07 -2.26 23.26
CA TRP A 389 -2.04 -1.21 24.28
C TRP A 389 -1.78 -1.82 25.65
N ASP A 390 -0.99 -1.15 26.46
CA ASP A 390 -0.83 -1.54 27.86
C ASP A 390 -1.98 -1.03 28.76
N ALA A 391 -1.97 -1.46 30.00
CA ALA A 391 -2.98 -1.09 30.99
C ALA A 391 -2.98 0.41 31.34
N THR A 392 -1.91 1.15 30.99
CA THR A 392 -1.83 2.61 31.22
C THR A 392 -2.45 3.41 30.06
N GLY A 393 -2.84 2.75 28.98
CA GLY A 393 -3.35 3.39 27.77
C GLY A 393 -2.24 3.84 26.82
N LYS A 394 -1.03 3.31 26.95
CA LYS A 394 0.06 3.55 26.02
C LYS A 394 0.02 2.50 24.91
N GLN A 395 0.06 2.95 23.66
CA GLN A 395 0.21 2.08 22.50
C GLN A 395 1.63 1.52 22.44
N LEU A 396 1.75 0.20 22.38
CA LEU A 396 3.03 -0.50 22.32
C LEU A 396 3.36 -1.02 20.93
N ALA A 397 2.35 -1.35 20.14
CA ALA A 397 2.51 -1.77 18.75
C ALA A 397 1.29 -1.39 17.92
N ARG A 398 1.53 -1.23 16.61
CA ARG A 398 0.50 -0.98 15.61
C ARG A 398 0.90 -1.63 14.29
N SER A 399 0.06 -2.50 13.72
CA SER A 399 0.32 -3.12 12.43
C SER A 399 0.17 -2.13 11.28
N GLN A 400 0.71 -2.48 10.11
CA GLN A 400 0.26 -1.91 8.85
C GLN A 400 -1.17 -2.36 8.53
N HIS A 401 -1.78 -1.70 7.55
CA HIS A 401 -3.14 -2.06 7.11
C HIS A 401 -3.15 -3.44 6.46
N TYR A 402 -4.15 -4.23 6.83
CA TYR A 402 -4.48 -5.46 6.12
C TYR A 402 -5.37 -5.13 4.92
N MET A 403 -5.01 -5.61 3.75
CA MET A 403 -5.64 -5.27 2.48
C MET A 403 -6.07 -6.53 1.74
N PRO A 404 -7.32 -6.99 1.92
CA PRO A 404 -7.80 -8.13 1.14
C PRO A 404 -7.95 -7.74 -0.34
N PRO A 405 -7.60 -8.62 -1.28
CA PRO A 405 -7.87 -8.40 -2.70
C PRO A 405 -9.35 -8.15 -2.98
N VAL A 406 -9.66 -7.28 -3.95
CA VAL A 406 -11.06 -6.97 -4.36
C VAL A 406 -11.85 -8.22 -4.74
N ASN A 407 -11.18 -9.24 -5.25
CA ASN A 407 -11.79 -10.52 -5.62
C ASN A 407 -11.92 -11.50 -4.46
N SER A 408 -11.49 -11.13 -3.27
CA SER A 408 -11.73 -11.93 -2.07
C SER A 408 -13.23 -11.92 -1.76
N ARG A 409 -13.85 -13.09 -1.82
CA ARG A 409 -15.24 -13.25 -1.44
C ARG A 409 -15.30 -13.56 0.05
N PHE A 410 -15.75 -12.58 0.80
CA PHE A 410 -16.07 -12.80 2.20
C PHE A 410 -17.52 -13.30 2.32
N PRO A 411 -17.80 -14.41 3.00
CA PRO A 411 -19.14 -14.99 3.10
C PRO A 411 -20.00 -14.20 4.09
N HIS A 412 -20.38 -12.98 3.75
CA HIS A 412 -21.14 -12.06 4.61
C HIS A 412 -22.42 -12.71 5.14
N ASP A 413 -23.17 -13.38 4.27
CA ASP A 413 -24.45 -14.01 4.65
C ASP A 413 -24.27 -15.13 5.68
N GLU A 414 -23.16 -15.87 5.63
CA GLU A 414 -22.84 -16.91 6.60
C GLU A 414 -22.48 -16.30 7.95
N PHE A 415 -21.69 -15.24 7.95
CA PHE A 415 -21.35 -14.53 9.18
C PHE A 415 -22.55 -13.84 9.81
N GLU A 416 -23.48 -13.31 9.03
CA GLU A 416 -24.73 -12.74 9.54
C GLU A 416 -25.59 -13.82 10.25
N LYS A 417 -25.66 -15.02 9.71
CA LYS A 417 -26.35 -16.15 10.37
C LYS A 417 -25.66 -16.53 11.67
N ILE A 418 -24.34 -16.69 11.65
CA ILE A 418 -23.54 -17.00 12.85
C ILE A 418 -23.76 -15.93 13.92
N GLU A 419 -23.69 -14.66 13.56
CA GLU A 419 -23.92 -13.55 14.49
C GLU A 419 -25.33 -13.56 15.06
N ALA A 420 -26.35 -13.84 14.26
CA ALA A 420 -27.73 -13.93 14.73
C ALA A 420 -27.93 -15.08 15.73
N GLU A 421 -27.39 -16.27 15.44
CA GLU A 421 -27.41 -17.41 16.36
C GLU A 421 -26.71 -17.12 17.68
N LEU A 422 -25.53 -16.47 17.60
CA LEU A 422 -24.74 -16.10 18.78
C LEU A 422 -25.47 -15.03 19.63
N ARG A 423 -26.11 -14.04 18.99
CA ARG A 423 -26.95 -13.05 19.70
C ARG A 423 -28.09 -13.69 20.44
N ALA A 424 -28.82 -14.60 19.79
CA ALA A 424 -29.90 -15.33 20.41
C ALA A 424 -29.43 -16.12 21.65
N ARG A 425 -28.32 -16.85 21.54
CA ARG A 425 -27.70 -17.56 22.67
C ARG A 425 -27.22 -16.64 23.78
N ALA A 426 -26.68 -15.49 23.43
CA ALA A 426 -26.16 -14.49 24.38
C ALA A 426 -27.26 -13.66 25.03
N GLY A 427 -28.53 -13.78 24.61
CA GLY A 427 -29.63 -12.93 25.06
C GLY A 427 -29.49 -11.47 24.61
N ILE A 428 -28.81 -11.21 23.52
CA ILE A 428 -28.57 -9.88 22.94
C ILE A 428 -29.61 -9.63 21.84
N PRO A 429 -30.40 -8.54 21.89
CA PRO A 429 -31.36 -8.25 20.84
C PRO A 429 -30.69 -7.98 19.49
N ASP A 430 -31.41 -8.30 18.41
CA ASP A 430 -30.95 -7.94 17.07
C ASP A 430 -30.82 -6.42 16.93
N PRO A 431 -29.83 -5.96 16.16
CA PRO A 431 -29.71 -4.53 15.86
C PRO A 431 -30.95 -4.05 15.08
N PRO A 432 -31.42 -2.82 15.27
CA PRO A 432 -32.53 -2.28 14.51
C PRO A 432 -32.23 -2.37 13.00
N LYS A 433 -33.23 -2.82 12.23
CA LYS A 433 -33.10 -3.10 10.78
C LYS A 433 -32.76 -1.88 9.90
N ASP A 434 -32.76 -0.68 10.45
CA ASP A 434 -32.62 0.58 9.72
C ASP A 434 -31.21 1.18 9.71
N VAL A 435 -30.21 0.51 10.25
CA VAL A 435 -28.82 0.96 10.16
C VAL A 435 -28.09 0.13 9.11
N LYS A 436 -28.44 0.32 7.84
CA LYS A 436 -27.53 -0.03 6.74
C LYS A 436 -26.42 1.02 6.73
N ASN A 437 -25.32 0.70 7.37
CA ASN A 437 -24.06 1.44 7.28
C ASN A 437 -23.31 1.09 6.00
#